data_f0d68dc979a6e683d56ee258ec91d730
#
_entry.id   f0d68dc979a6e683d56ee258ec91d730
#
_cell.length_a   1.000
_cell.length_b   1.000
_cell.length_c   1.000
_cell.angle_alpha   90.00
_cell.angle_beta   90.00
_cell.angle_gamma   90.00
#
_symmetry.space_group_name_H-M   'P 1'
#
loop_
_entity.id
_entity.type
_entity.pdbx_description
1 polymer ?
#
loop_
_entity_poly.entity_id
_entity_poly.type
_entity_poly.pdbx_seq_one_letter_code
_entity_poly.pdbx_strand_id
1 'polypeptide(L)'
;GQSCCGIERIYVDEKIYNDFLELFVSKTYNYKLGNPLEKETNLGPVVKLSAADFILKQMNSAINKGAKQMIDENKFIHPKEHRNYLIPQVLTNVTHDMSFMTEETFGPCVGIMKVKDENEAIKLMNDSPYGLTASIWTKDIEIAEKIGNKVETGTFYMNRCDYLDPALSWTG
;
A
#
# COMPACT_ATOMS: atom_id res chain seq x y z
N GLY A 1 5.96 -2.77 -4.21
CA GLY A 1 5.65 -1.34 -4.14
C GLY A 1 6.62 -0.41 -4.86
N GLN A 2 7.62 -0.94 -5.60
CA GLN A 2 8.55 -0.11 -6.40
C GLN A 2 8.00 0.10 -7.81
N SER A 3 6.75 0.55 -7.91
CA SER A 3 6.05 0.87 -9.15
C SER A 3 5.19 2.10 -8.93
N CYS A 4 5.10 3.00 -9.90
CA CYS A 4 4.29 4.21 -9.81
C CYS A 4 2.78 3.94 -9.70
N CYS A 5 2.31 2.75 -10.08
CA CYS A 5 0.94 2.27 -9.85
C CYS A 5 0.82 1.32 -8.64
N GLY A 6 1.88 1.15 -7.86
CA GLY A 6 1.85 0.36 -6.63
C GLY A 6 0.89 0.96 -5.60
N ILE A 7 0.15 0.11 -4.90
CA ILE A 7 -0.80 0.57 -3.89
C ILE A 7 -0.05 1.00 -2.64
N GLU A 8 -0.19 2.27 -2.29
CA GLU A 8 0.47 2.91 -1.14
C GLU A 8 -0.47 3.04 0.07
N ARG A 9 -1.80 3.12 -0.17
CA ARG A 9 -2.81 3.35 0.85
C ARG A 9 -4.03 2.49 0.60
N ILE A 10 -4.60 1.91 1.66
CA ILE A 10 -5.79 1.08 1.60
C ILE A 10 -6.81 1.60 2.60
N TYR A 11 -8.04 1.87 2.13
CA TYR A 11 -9.18 2.26 2.94
C TYR A 11 -10.20 1.13 2.94
N VAL A 12 -10.58 0.67 4.12
CA VAL A 12 -11.42 -0.53 4.29
C VAL A 12 -12.66 -0.17 5.09
N ASP A 13 -13.84 -0.54 4.57
CA ASP A 13 -15.12 -0.39 5.30
C ASP A 13 -15.02 -1.05 6.68
N GLU A 14 -15.48 -0.36 7.71
CA GLU A 14 -15.36 -0.80 9.11
C GLU A 14 -15.97 -2.16 9.37
N LYS A 15 -16.99 -2.55 8.59
CA LYS A 15 -17.70 -3.83 8.76
C LYS A 15 -16.86 -5.04 8.40
N ILE A 16 -15.90 -4.86 7.49
CA ILE A 16 -15.02 -5.94 7.01
C ILE A 16 -13.55 -5.72 7.37
N TYR A 17 -13.24 -4.65 8.09
CA TYR A 17 -11.88 -4.23 8.37
C TYR A 17 -11.04 -5.32 9.05
N ASN A 18 -11.57 -5.96 10.07
CA ASN A 18 -10.82 -6.96 10.84
C ASN A 18 -10.51 -8.21 10.00
N ASP A 19 -11.50 -8.71 9.28
CA ASP A 19 -11.35 -9.89 8.42
C ASP A 19 -10.38 -9.60 7.26
N PHE A 20 -10.50 -8.40 6.67
CA PHE A 20 -9.58 -7.95 5.63
C PHE A 20 -8.14 -7.86 6.15
N LEU A 21 -7.94 -7.23 7.31
CA LEU A 21 -6.62 -7.05 7.90
C LEU A 21 -5.95 -8.39 8.23
N GLU A 22 -6.69 -9.31 8.86
CA GLU A 22 -6.20 -10.65 9.17
C GLU A 22 -5.73 -11.38 7.91
N LEU A 23 -6.58 -11.38 6.87
CA LEU A 23 -6.27 -12.02 5.60
C LEU A 23 -5.08 -11.35 4.90
N PHE A 24 -5.00 -10.02 4.90
CA PHE A 24 -3.92 -9.26 4.29
C PHE A 24 -2.58 -9.56 4.96
N VAL A 25 -2.53 -9.54 6.29
CA VAL A 25 -1.35 -9.89 7.09
C VAL A 25 -0.94 -11.35 6.82
N SER A 26 -1.89 -12.28 6.84
CA SER A 26 -1.62 -13.69 6.53
C SER A 26 -1.00 -13.88 5.14
N LYS A 27 -1.52 -13.18 4.13
CA LYS A 27 -0.97 -13.23 2.76
C LYS A 27 0.40 -12.56 2.65
N THR A 28 0.67 -11.53 3.45
CA THR A 28 1.97 -10.85 3.46
C THR A 28 3.09 -11.79 3.92
N TYR A 29 2.82 -12.73 4.82
CA TYR A 29 3.80 -13.74 5.21
C TYR A 29 4.17 -14.75 4.10
N ASN A 30 3.48 -14.77 2.97
CA ASN A 30 3.83 -15.62 1.85
C ASN A 30 4.97 -15.04 0.98
N TYR A 31 5.41 -13.80 1.24
CA TYR A 31 6.57 -13.26 0.54
C TYR A 31 7.85 -13.98 0.99
N LYS A 32 8.67 -14.30 0.00
CA LYS A 32 10.01 -14.88 0.16
C LYS A 32 11.04 -13.83 -0.27
N LEU A 33 11.64 -13.20 0.72
CA LEU A 33 12.64 -12.15 0.52
C LEU A 33 14.01 -12.78 0.23
N GLY A 34 14.64 -12.43 -0.89
CA GLY A 34 15.90 -13.04 -1.27
C GLY A 34 16.48 -12.52 -2.59
N ASN A 35 17.49 -13.24 -3.10
CA ASN A 35 18.13 -12.92 -4.37
C ASN A 35 17.14 -13.06 -5.54
N PRO A 36 16.90 -11.99 -6.32
CA PRO A 36 15.93 -12.02 -7.44
C PRO A 36 16.27 -13.04 -8.56
N LEU A 37 17.48 -13.55 -8.61
CA LEU A 37 17.88 -14.58 -9.57
C LEU A 37 17.44 -15.99 -9.16
N GLU A 38 16.97 -16.16 -7.95
CA GLU A 38 16.46 -17.43 -7.43
C GLU A 38 14.96 -17.57 -7.70
N LYS A 39 14.53 -18.72 -8.22
CA LYS A 39 13.12 -18.94 -8.60
C LYS A 39 12.12 -18.80 -7.45
N GLU A 40 12.56 -19.12 -6.24
CA GLU A 40 11.71 -19.09 -5.04
C GLU A 40 11.53 -17.68 -4.48
N THR A 41 12.37 -16.74 -4.86
CA THR A 41 12.28 -15.35 -4.43
C THR A 41 11.13 -14.64 -5.17
N ASN A 42 10.23 -14.02 -4.41
CA ASN A 42 9.17 -13.19 -4.98
C ASN A 42 9.20 -11.75 -4.44
N LEU A 43 10.14 -11.44 -3.54
CA LEU A 43 10.42 -10.09 -3.08
C LEU A 43 11.94 -9.87 -3.04
N GLY A 44 12.44 -9.01 -3.91
CA GLY A 44 13.84 -8.61 -3.97
C GLY A 44 14.15 -7.37 -3.11
N PRO A 45 15.38 -6.83 -3.22
CA PRO A 45 15.77 -5.62 -2.50
C PRO A 45 15.12 -4.36 -3.10
N VAL A 46 15.07 -3.29 -2.33
CA VAL A 46 14.81 -1.96 -2.89
C VAL A 46 16.04 -1.47 -3.66
N VAL A 47 15.79 -0.60 -4.63
CA VAL A 47 16.76 -0.21 -5.68
C VAL A 47 18.10 0.32 -5.15
N LYS A 48 18.12 0.97 -3.98
CA LYS A 48 19.34 1.54 -3.37
C LYS A 48 19.18 1.76 -1.86
N LEU A 49 20.33 1.89 -1.16
CA LEU A 49 20.36 2.10 0.29
C LEU A 49 19.63 3.36 0.73
N SER A 50 19.76 4.47 -0.01
CA SER A 50 19.06 5.71 0.34
C SER A 50 17.53 5.60 0.24
N ALA A 51 17.01 4.74 -0.65
CA ALA A 51 15.59 4.43 -0.71
C ALA A 51 15.15 3.61 0.52
N ALA A 52 15.96 2.61 0.92
CA ALA A 52 15.70 1.85 2.14
C ALA A 52 15.67 2.75 3.38
N ASP A 53 16.66 3.64 3.53
CA ASP A 53 16.74 4.58 4.65
C ASP A 53 15.54 5.54 4.67
N PHE A 54 15.08 6.01 3.51
CA PHE A 54 13.90 6.85 3.38
C PHE A 54 12.61 6.13 3.81
N ILE A 55 12.38 4.92 3.31
CA ILE A 55 11.22 4.08 3.64
C ILE A 55 11.18 3.82 5.16
N LEU A 56 12.31 3.38 5.73
CA LEU A 56 12.42 3.12 7.18
C LEU A 56 12.17 4.39 8.00
N LYS A 57 12.64 5.55 7.55
CA LYS A 57 12.38 6.83 8.21
C LYS A 57 10.89 7.18 8.22
N GLN A 58 10.19 7.01 7.10
CA GLN A 58 8.74 7.24 7.04
C GLN A 58 7.98 6.28 7.97
N MET A 59 8.30 4.99 7.93
CA MET A 59 7.68 3.98 8.80
C MET A 59 7.91 4.31 10.29
N ASN A 60 9.16 4.59 10.68
CA ASN A 60 9.50 4.94 12.06
C ASN A 60 8.80 6.22 12.52
N SER A 61 8.68 7.22 11.63
CA SER A 61 7.93 8.44 11.92
C SER A 61 6.46 8.15 12.19
N ALA A 62 5.82 7.27 11.39
CA ALA A 62 4.44 6.87 11.60
C ALA A 62 4.26 6.08 12.91
N ILE A 63 5.17 5.15 13.21
CA ILE A 63 5.16 4.38 14.45
C ILE A 63 5.30 5.29 15.68
N ASN A 64 6.18 6.27 15.64
CA ASN A 64 6.34 7.26 16.71
C ASN A 64 5.09 8.14 16.90
N LYS A 65 4.25 8.27 15.88
CA LYS A 65 2.95 8.94 15.93
C LYS A 65 1.79 8.00 16.30
N GLY A 66 2.06 6.73 16.60
CA GLY A 66 1.07 5.77 17.08
C GLY A 66 0.61 4.71 16.08
N ALA A 67 1.19 4.66 14.87
CA ALA A 67 0.95 3.56 13.95
C ALA A 67 1.45 2.23 14.55
N LYS A 68 0.77 1.14 14.21
CA LYS A 68 1.11 -0.20 14.66
C LYS A 68 1.60 -1.07 13.51
N GLN A 69 2.75 -1.68 13.68
CA GLN A 69 3.24 -2.72 12.79
C GLN A 69 2.48 -4.02 13.00
N MET A 70 2.06 -4.64 11.91
CA MET A 70 1.29 -5.89 11.94
C MET A 70 2.12 -7.11 11.55
N ILE A 71 3.29 -6.91 10.96
CA ILE A 71 4.18 -7.99 10.52
C ILE A 71 5.30 -8.19 11.53
N ASP A 72 5.42 -9.41 12.03
CA ASP A 72 6.55 -9.84 12.85
C ASP A 72 7.75 -10.15 11.95
N GLU A 73 8.76 -9.30 12.02
CA GLU A 73 9.96 -9.39 11.19
C GLU A 73 10.77 -10.68 11.44
N ASN A 74 10.65 -11.28 12.64
CA ASN A 74 11.36 -12.52 12.98
C ASN A 74 10.86 -13.74 12.19
N LYS A 75 9.70 -13.62 11.54
CA LYS A 75 9.16 -14.68 10.67
C LYS A 75 9.74 -14.65 9.26
N PHE A 76 10.58 -13.65 8.93
CA PHE A 76 11.21 -13.55 7.62
C PHE A 76 12.70 -13.96 7.70
N ILE A 77 13.10 -14.79 6.76
CA ILE A 77 14.51 -15.06 6.48
C ILE A 77 14.92 -14.08 5.37
N HIS A 78 15.94 -13.27 5.61
CA HIS A 78 16.44 -12.30 4.64
C HIS A 78 17.96 -12.10 4.79
N PRO A 79 18.65 -11.65 3.72
CA PRO A 79 20.07 -11.32 3.75
C PRO A 79 20.34 -10.12 4.69
N LYS A 80 20.75 -10.37 5.93
CA LYS A 80 20.96 -9.32 6.95
C LYS A 80 22.15 -8.41 6.65
N GLU A 81 23.09 -8.87 5.86
CA GLU A 81 24.28 -8.13 5.39
C GLU A 81 23.95 -7.00 4.40
N HIS A 82 22.77 -7.06 3.79
CA HIS A 82 22.32 -6.10 2.78
C HIS A 82 21.13 -5.28 3.29
N ARG A 83 21.37 -4.06 3.69
CA ARG A 83 20.37 -3.14 4.31
C ARG A 83 19.23 -2.71 3.39
N ASN A 84 19.32 -2.95 2.10
CA ASN A 84 18.25 -2.66 1.13
C ASN A 84 17.26 -3.81 0.94
N TYR A 85 17.40 -4.91 1.67
CA TYR A 85 16.38 -5.94 1.79
C TYR A 85 15.42 -5.56 2.92
N LEU A 86 14.28 -4.97 2.56
CA LEU A 86 13.26 -4.55 3.51
C LEU A 86 12.17 -5.62 3.65
N ILE A 87 11.90 -6.02 4.87
CA ILE A 87 10.79 -6.91 5.18
C ILE A 87 9.47 -6.18 4.87
N PRO A 88 8.52 -6.82 4.16
CA PRO A 88 7.24 -6.18 3.86
C PRO A 88 6.51 -5.83 5.16
N GLN A 89 5.91 -4.64 5.21
CA GLN A 89 5.27 -4.15 6.42
C GLN A 89 3.86 -3.61 6.15
N VAL A 90 2.96 -3.89 7.09
CA VAL A 90 1.59 -3.40 7.13
C VAL A 90 1.45 -2.51 8.35
N LEU A 91 1.08 -1.24 8.16
CA LEU A 91 0.82 -0.31 9.25
C LEU A 91 -0.69 -0.08 9.42
N THR A 92 -1.15 -0.15 10.65
CA THR A 92 -2.50 0.22 11.08
C THR A 92 -2.47 1.39 12.05
N ASN A 93 -3.62 1.92 12.46
CA ASN A 93 -3.71 3.15 13.24
C ASN A 93 -2.98 4.33 12.58
N VAL A 94 -2.92 4.31 11.25
CA VAL A 94 -2.35 5.39 10.44
C VAL A 94 -3.36 6.49 10.23
N THR A 95 -2.88 7.73 10.10
CA THR A 95 -3.70 8.93 9.86
C THR A 95 -3.02 9.82 8.83
N HIS A 96 -3.75 10.74 8.20
CA HIS A 96 -3.23 11.61 7.16
C HIS A 96 -2.27 12.73 7.64
N ASP A 97 -2.08 12.89 8.94
CA ASP A 97 -0.99 13.70 9.51
C ASP A 97 0.37 12.97 9.54
N MET A 98 0.38 11.71 9.15
CA MET A 98 1.60 10.91 9.00
C MET A 98 2.07 10.99 7.54
N SER A 99 3.31 11.38 7.29
CA SER A 99 3.89 11.42 5.94
C SER A 99 3.83 10.07 5.21
N PHE A 100 3.78 8.99 5.96
CA PHE A 100 3.55 7.64 5.44
C PHE A 100 2.22 7.48 4.67
N MET A 101 1.22 8.34 4.95
CA MET A 101 -0.09 8.31 4.28
C MET A 101 -0.27 9.42 3.24
N THR A 102 0.65 10.39 3.16
CA THR A 102 0.52 11.55 2.26
C THR A 102 1.68 11.73 1.30
N GLU A 103 2.81 11.08 1.56
CA GLU A 103 3.99 11.08 0.69
C GLU A 103 4.16 9.71 0.03
N GLU A 104 4.71 9.68 -1.19
CA GLU A 104 5.05 8.43 -1.87
C GLU A 104 6.15 7.69 -1.10
N THR A 105 5.93 6.40 -0.82
CA THR A 105 6.91 5.56 -0.09
C THR A 105 7.78 4.75 -1.04
N PHE A 106 7.20 4.22 -2.11
CA PHE A 106 7.88 3.44 -3.16
C PHE A 106 8.62 2.22 -2.59
N GLY A 107 8.00 1.50 -1.68
CA GLY A 107 8.59 0.37 -0.96
C GLY A 107 7.60 -0.74 -0.59
N PRO A 108 8.08 -1.82 0.04
CA PRO A 108 7.25 -2.95 0.41
C PRO A 108 6.47 -2.71 1.71
N CYS A 109 5.78 -1.58 1.79
CA CYS A 109 4.99 -1.24 2.97
C CYS A 109 3.72 -0.50 2.57
N VAL A 110 2.67 -0.64 3.38
CA VAL A 110 1.36 -0.07 3.09
C VAL A 110 0.63 0.32 4.38
N GLY A 111 -0.10 1.43 4.33
CA GLY A 111 -0.99 1.87 5.39
C GLY A 111 -2.42 1.39 5.15
N ILE A 112 -3.06 0.82 6.17
CA ILE A 112 -4.46 0.37 6.11
C ILE A 112 -5.28 1.17 7.11
N MET A 113 -6.24 1.95 6.60
CA MET A 113 -7.18 2.75 7.38
C MET A 113 -8.59 2.15 7.32
N LYS A 114 -9.25 2.16 8.47
CA LYS A 114 -10.67 1.88 8.56
C LYS A 114 -11.47 3.13 8.22
N VAL A 115 -12.52 2.98 7.41
CA VAL A 115 -13.47 4.04 7.06
C VAL A 115 -14.90 3.61 7.39
N LYS A 116 -15.74 4.56 7.76
CA LYS A 116 -17.14 4.30 8.14
C LYS A 116 -18.07 4.17 6.94
N ASP A 117 -17.76 4.88 5.86
CA ASP A 117 -18.59 4.93 4.66
C ASP A 117 -17.78 5.36 3.42
N GLU A 118 -18.43 5.32 2.26
CA GLU A 118 -17.86 5.71 0.97
C GLU A 118 -17.45 7.18 0.90
N ASN A 119 -18.15 8.08 1.61
CA ASN A 119 -17.85 9.52 1.55
C ASN A 119 -16.55 9.82 2.32
N GLU A 120 -16.32 9.14 3.45
CA GLU A 120 -15.04 9.23 4.16
C GLU A 120 -13.91 8.65 3.31
N ALA A 121 -14.13 7.50 2.64
CA ALA A 121 -13.14 6.93 1.73
C ALA A 121 -12.76 7.90 0.60
N ILE A 122 -13.74 8.47 -0.10
CA ILE A 122 -13.51 9.45 -1.17
C ILE A 122 -12.73 10.66 -0.65
N LYS A 123 -13.14 11.21 0.51
CA LYS A 123 -12.45 12.35 1.11
C LYS A 123 -10.97 12.05 1.37
N LEU A 124 -10.69 10.89 1.96
CA LEU A 124 -9.31 10.47 2.28
C LEU A 124 -8.51 10.11 1.02
N MET A 125 -9.13 9.53 0.00
CA MET A 125 -8.46 9.24 -1.27
C MET A 125 -8.05 10.52 -1.99
N ASN A 126 -8.87 11.57 -1.93
CA ASN A 126 -8.58 12.88 -2.54
C ASN A 126 -7.67 13.78 -1.67
N ASP A 127 -7.44 13.42 -0.40
CA ASP A 127 -6.54 14.14 0.50
C ASP A 127 -5.07 13.74 0.24
N SER A 128 -4.60 14.01 -0.99
CA SER A 128 -3.25 13.68 -1.45
C SER A 128 -2.88 14.53 -2.67
N PRO A 129 -1.60 14.93 -2.83
CA PRO A 129 -1.12 15.55 -4.05
C PRO A 129 -0.92 14.55 -5.20
N TYR A 130 -1.11 13.25 -4.97
CA TYR A 130 -0.94 12.17 -5.94
C TYR A 130 -2.28 11.63 -6.41
N GLY A 131 -2.35 11.15 -7.65
CA GLY A 131 -3.59 10.65 -8.23
C GLY A 131 -3.39 9.88 -9.53
N LEU A 132 -2.35 9.08 -9.65
CA LEU A 132 -2.06 8.32 -10.88
C LEU A 132 -3.07 7.19 -11.09
N THR A 133 -3.26 6.34 -10.07
CA THR A 133 -4.23 5.23 -10.11
C THR A 133 -4.98 5.10 -8.80
N ALA A 134 -6.24 4.70 -8.91
CA ALA A 134 -7.05 4.26 -7.77
C ALA A 134 -7.84 3.00 -8.13
N SER A 135 -8.26 2.25 -7.13
CA SER A 135 -9.00 1.01 -7.31
C SER A 135 -10.07 0.85 -6.24
N ILE A 136 -11.23 0.31 -6.65
CA ILE A 136 -12.28 -0.12 -5.74
C ILE A 136 -12.51 -1.63 -5.88
N TRP A 137 -12.78 -2.28 -4.77
CA TRP A 137 -13.12 -3.70 -4.70
C TRP A 137 -14.56 -3.83 -4.21
N THR A 138 -15.48 -4.09 -5.12
CA THR A 138 -16.91 -4.23 -4.84
C THR A 138 -17.57 -5.12 -5.89
N LYS A 139 -18.73 -5.67 -5.57
CA LYS A 139 -19.60 -6.36 -6.54
C LYS A 139 -20.64 -5.42 -7.18
N ASP A 140 -20.78 -4.22 -6.61
CA ASP A 140 -21.78 -3.23 -7.02
C ASP A 140 -21.15 -2.24 -7.99
N ILE A 141 -21.57 -2.29 -9.26
CA ILE A 141 -21.08 -1.46 -10.34
C ILE A 141 -21.52 0.00 -10.14
N GLU A 142 -22.74 0.23 -9.66
CA GLU A 142 -23.27 1.59 -9.46
C GLU A 142 -22.48 2.32 -8.37
N ILE A 143 -22.11 1.61 -7.30
CA ILE A 143 -21.22 2.14 -6.25
C ILE A 143 -19.83 2.41 -6.80
N ALA A 144 -19.29 1.51 -7.64
CA ALA A 144 -17.97 1.72 -8.25
C ALA A 144 -17.94 2.95 -9.13
N GLU A 145 -18.94 3.15 -9.99
CA GLU A 145 -19.07 4.33 -10.85
C GLU A 145 -19.26 5.62 -10.04
N LYS A 146 -20.12 5.57 -9.01
CA LYS A 146 -20.36 6.70 -8.12
C LYS A 146 -19.10 7.17 -7.40
N ILE A 147 -18.29 6.25 -6.93
CA ILE A 147 -17.02 6.55 -6.25
C ILE A 147 -15.98 7.01 -7.28
N GLY A 148 -15.82 6.28 -8.39
CA GLY A 148 -14.87 6.59 -9.44
C GLY A 148 -15.04 7.99 -10.03
N ASN A 149 -16.29 8.46 -10.18
CA ASN A 149 -16.59 9.81 -10.65
C ASN A 149 -16.22 10.94 -9.65
N LYS A 150 -15.86 10.60 -8.41
CA LYS A 150 -15.53 11.56 -7.36
C LYS A 150 -14.07 11.49 -6.90
N VAL A 151 -13.37 10.42 -7.24
CA VAL A 151 -11.95 10.24 -6.89
C VAL A 151 -11.09 10.95 -7.92
N GLU A 152 -10.22 11.83 -7.45
CA GLU A 152 -9.28 12.59 -8.27
C GLU A 152 -8.07 11.73 -8.64
N THR A 153 -8.18 10.99 -9.75
CA THR A 153 -7.16 10.06 -10.23
C THR A 153 -7.18 9.97 -11.75
N GLY A 154 -6.03 9.74 -12.36
CA GLY A 154 -5.90 9.57 -13.81
C GLY A 154 -6.58 8.31 -14.32
N THR A 155 -6.44 7.20 -13.62
CA THR A 155 -7.13 5.93 -13.95
C THR A 155 -7.74 5.30 -12.71
N PHE A 156 -9.02 4.92 -12.84
CA PHE A 156 -9.77 4.24 -11.79
C PHE A 156 -10.15 2.84 -12.23
N TYR A 157 -9.86 1.85 -11.38
CA TYR A 157 -10.13 0.44 -11.66
C TYR A 157 -11.19 -0.14 -10.72
N MET A 158 -11.98 -1.07 -11.23
CA MET A 158 -12.85 -1.92 -10.42
C MET A 158 -12.28 -3.34 -10.35
N ASN A 159 -12.13 -3.86 -9.11
CA ASN A 159 -11.64 -5.21 -8.82
C ASN A 159 -10.29 -5.55 -9.45
N ARG A 160 -9.44 -4.56 -9.60
CA ARG A 160 -8.10 -4.66 -10.17
C ARG A 160 -7.21 -3.55 -9.63
N CYS A 161 -5.95 -3.83 -9.41
CA CYS A 161 -4.95 -2.84 -9.02
C CYS A 161 -3.59 -3.18 -9.65
N ASP A 162 -2.63 -2.25 -9.52
CA ASP A 162 -1.24 -2.41 -9.99
C ASP A 162 -1.17 -2.88 -11.46
N TYR A 163 -1.91 -2.19 -12.33
CA TYR A 163 -2.02 -2.54 -13.75
C TYR A 163 -1.88 -1.32 -14.65
N LEU A 164 -1.18 -1.53 -15.75
CA LEU A 164 -1.05 -0.59 -16.87
C LEU A 164 -1.94 -1.07 -18.02
N ASP A 165 -2.86 -0.22 -18.46
CA ASP A 165 -3.64 -0.47 -19.68
C ASP A 165 -3.15 0.47 -20.79
N PRO A 166 -2.50 -0.06 -21.85
CA PRO A 166 -1.96 0.78 -22.91
C PRO A 166 -3.03 1.49 -23.75
N ALA A 167 -4.31 1.14 -23.58
CA ALA A 167 -5.44 1.83 -24.21
C ALA A 167 -5.90 3.07 -23.44
N LEU A 168 -5.44 3.27 -22.20
CA LEU A 168 -5.80 4.39 -21.34
C LEU A 168 -4.65 5.39 -21.23
N SER A 169 -5.00 6.65 -20.99
CA SER A 169 -4.02 7.69 -20.69
C SER A 169 -3.32 7.39 -19.34
N TRP A 170 -2.01 7.56 -19.31
CA TRP A 170 -1.20 7.41 -18.10
C TRP A 170 -0.88 8.78 -17.52
N THR A 171 -1.85 9.34 -16.83
CA THR A 171 -1.79 10.70 -16.25
C THR A 171 -2.19 10.66 -14.79
N GLY A 172 -1.56 11.49 -13.97
CA GLY A 172 -1.86 11.65 -12.56
C GLY A 172 -2.08 13.11 -12.18
#